data_5e11dc91435ffdd4d3dbe3174145d6f7
#
_entry.id   5e11dc91435ffdd4d3dbe3174145d6f7
#
_cell.length_a   1.000
_cell.length_b   1.000
_cell.length_c   1.000
_cell.angle_alpha   90.00
_cell.angle_beta   90.00
_cell.angle_gamma   90.00
#
_symmetry.space_group_name_H-M   'P 1'
#
loop_
_entity.id
_entity.type
_entity.pdbx_description
1 polymer ?
#
loop_
_entity_poly.entity_id
_entity_poly.type
_entity_poly.pdbx_seq_one_letter_code
_entity_poly.pdbx_strand_id
1 'polypeptide(L)'
;GRHIKILTIFGLIAIIALQTIWLCNAYIRFSQSIYKDSNDILKKSLNREASIRFEKTPKGTMINGAPIKDSNEIVPEIAYLNEGLLKLGLELSLTNVDSLANDFLKATNIESTITIYLLNTDTEKVLNKSKNDLDIHSFGIIKTDIIPIRTDLSQGVQMILINPYYTIIKRMGLLLIATVILMIFVIGCIVYQIKIIARQNKIAQLREDFSYAMIHDMKTPLSSITMCTSFLHSGRLDDKPEMKEKYFTIVENEADHLLALTNKILTLSKLENHKLEMNKKKISFEPIIEDLKEKFITKSDKPIHFTIDLKAKEVYVDEEFFKELMSNLIDNAIKYSKKSIEIKISSHYDDKYTIIKIYD
;
A
#
# COMPACT_ATOMS: atom_id res chain seq x y z
N GLY A 1 3.60 -15.68 -12.99
CA GLY A 1 2.72 -15.42 -11.84
C GLY A 1 3.24 -15.85 -10.49
N ARG A 2 3.70 -17.13 -10.31
CA ARG A 2 4.10 -17.66 -8.99
C ARG A 2 5.33 -16.96 -8.41
N HIS A 3 6.34 -16.69 -9.22
CA HIS A 3 7.59 -16.02 -8.78
C HIS A 3 7.35 -14.57 -8.34
N ILE A 4 6.46 -13.84 -9.00
CA ILE A 4 6.14 -12.45 -8.61
C ILE A 4 5.45 -12.43 -7.24
N LYS A 5 4.51 -13.35 -6.98
CA LYS A 5 3.85 -13.45 -5.67
C LYS A 5 4.85 -13.77 -4.55
N ILE A 6 5.79 -14.67 -4.80
CA ILE A 6 6.85 -15.01 -3.83
C ILE A 6 7.74 -13.79 -3.57
N LEU A 7 8.14 -13.07 -4.61
CA LEU A 7 9.00 -11.89 -4.49
C LEU A 7 8.30 -10.75 -3.72
N THR A 8 7.01 -10.52 -3.97
CA THR A 8 6.23 -9.50 -3.22
C THR A 8 6.07 -9.86 -1.76
N ILE A 9 5.83 -11.13 -1.42
CA ILE A 9 5.75 -11.58 -0.03
C ILE A 9 7.11 -11.41 0.67
N PHE A 10 8.20 -11.78 0.01
CA PHE A 10 9.55 -11.62 0.54
C PHE A 10 9.91 -10.15 0.78
N GLY A 11 9.55 -9.28 -0.18
CA GLY A 11 9.72 -7.82 -0.03
C GLY A 11 8.92 -7.25 1.13
N LEU A 12 7.67 -7.69 1.33
CA LEU A 12 6.84 -7.26 2.45
C LEU A 12 7.44 -7.69 3.79
N ILE A 13 7.89 -8.94 3.90
CA ILE A 13 8.55 -9.46 5.11
C ILE A 13 9.82 -8.66 5.41
N ALA A 14 10.63 -8.35 4.40
CA ALA A 14 11.85 -7.57 4.56
C ALA A 14 11.56 -6.14 5.05
N ILE A 15 10.52 -5.47 4.54
CA ILE A 15 10.09 -4.15 4.97
C ILE A 15 9.62 -4.18 6.43
N ILE A 16 8.80 -5.16 6.81
CA ILE A 16 8.33 -5.32 8.20
C ILE A 16 9.51 -5.55 9.15
N ALA A 17 10.44 -6.43 8.77
CA ALA A 17 11.63 -6.70 9.58
C ALA A 17 12.49 -5.43 9.76
N LEU A 18 12.72 -4.68 8.69
CA LEU A 18 13.47 -3.43 8.72
C LEU A 18 12.81 -2.38 9.62
N GLN A 19 11.49 -2.21 9.51
CA GLN A 19 10.73 -1.29 10.36
C GLN A 19 10.77 -1.69 11.82
N THR A 20 10.66 -3.00 12.12
CA THR A 20 10.75 -3.53 13.49
C THR A 20 12.11 -3.23 14.09
N ILE A 21 13.19 -3.52 13.37
CA ILE A 21 14.57 -3.24 13.81
C ILE A 21 14.76 -1.73 14.07
N TRP A 22 14.23 -0.89 13.18
CA TRP A 22 14.34 0.56 13.31
C TRP A 22 13.58 1.10 14.51
N LEU A 23 12.35 0.61 14.77
CA LEU A 23 11.57 0.95 15.97
C LEU A 23 12.23 0.49 17.25
N CYS A 24 12.79 -0.72 17.29
CA CYS A 24 13.56 -1.21 18.44
C CYS A 24 14.78 -0.33 18.72
N ASN A 25 15.53 0.04 17.69
CA ASN A 25 16.67 0.94 17.84
C ASN A 25 16.25 2.35 18.31
N ALA A 26 15.11 2.86 17.83
CA ALA A 26 14.58 4.13 18.31
C ALA A 26 14.19 4.05 19.79
N TYR A 27 13.50 2.99 20.19
CA TYR A 27 13.15 2.75 21.60
C TYR A 27 14.39 2.73 22.50
N ILE A 28 15.43 1.99 22.12
CA ILE A 28 16.69 1.91 22.86
C ILE A 28 17.33 3.30 23.02
N ARG A 29 17.41 4.08 21.94
CA ARG A 29 17.98 5.43 21.96
C ARG A 29 17.21 6.37 22.87
N PHE A 30 15.88 6.37 22.81
CA PHE A 30 15.06 7.21 23.68
C PHE A 30 15.14 6.77 25.14
N SER A 31 15.20 5.47 25.42
CA SER A 31 15.41 4.94 26.77
C SER A 31 16.76 5.36 27.33
N GLN A 32 17.84 5.29 26.54
CA GLN A 32 19.17 5.77 26.93
C GLN A 32 19.20 7.29 27.16
N SER A 33 18.45 8.06 26.33
CA SER A 33 18.33 9.50 26.56
C SER A 33 17.69 9.81 27.92
N ILE A 34 16.57 9.12 28.26
CA ILE A 34 15.89 9.30 29.53
C ILE A 34 16.81 8.88 30.71
N TYR A 35 17.53 7.78 30.55
CA TYR A 35 18.52 7.35 31.52
C TYR A 35 19.57 8.44 31.82
N LYS A 36 20.14 9.03 30.74
CA LYS A 36 21.13 10.12 30.89
C LYS A 36 20.52 11.37 31.52
N ASP A 37 19.33 11.80 31.00
CA ASP A 37 18.61 12.94 31.56
C ASP A 37 18.32 12.73 33.07
N SER A 38 17.95 11.51 33.47
CA SER A 38 17.64 11.15 34.84
C SER A 38 18.86 11.19 35.77
N ASN A 39 20.02 10.75 35.25
CA ASN A 39 21.28 10.88 36.00
C ASN A 39 21.65 12.35 36.28
N ASP A 40 21.49 13.19 35.23
CA ASP A 40 21.77 14.63 35.37
C ASP A 40 20.78 15.31 36.34
N ILE A 41 19.51 14.90 36.31
CA ILE A 41 18.48 15.39 37.25
C ILE A 41 18.80 15.00 38.67
N LEU A 42 19.19 13.73 38.91
CA LEU A 42 19.56 13.30 40.26
C LEU A 42 20.75 14.10 40.80
N LYS A 43 21.82 14.31 39.99
CA LYS A 43 22.96 15.13 40.35
C LYS A 43 22.56 16.56 40.70
N LYS A 44 21.72 17.20 39.85
CA LYS A 44 21.23 18.56 40.08
C LYS A 44 20.37 18.63 41.36
N SER A 45 19.53 17.62 41.61
CA SER A 45 18.66 17.57 42.81
C SER A 45 19.48 17.43 44.11
N LEU A 46 20.51 16.57 44.10
CA LEU A 46 21.42 16.41 45.24
C LEU A 46 22.20 17.70 45.50
N ASN A 47 22.74 18.34 44.46
CA ASN A 47 23.47 19.60 44.61
C ASN A 47 22.56 20.73 45.16
N ARG A 48 21.33 20.83 44.64
CA ARG A 48 20.39 21.85 45.10
C ARG A 48 19.93 21.61 46.55
N GLU A 49 19.68 20.36 46.91
CA GLU A 49 19.33 19.99 48.29
C GLU A 49 20.48 20.30 49.26
N ALA A 50 21.73 19.95 48.87
CA ALA A 50 22.92 20.31 49.65
C ALA A 50 23.09 21.82 49.78
N SER A 51 22.83 22.61 48.74
CA SER A 51 22.85 24.08 48.80
C SER A 51 21.79 24.62 49.78
N ILE A 52 20.57 24.08 49.77
CA ILE A 52 19.48 24.47 50.69
C ILE A 52 19.90 24.17 52.17
N ARG A 53 20.55 23.06 52.43
CA ARG A 53 21.08 22.73 53.77
C ARG A 53 22.23 23.67 54.16
N PHE A 54 23.11 24.00 53.19
CA PHE A 54 24.23 24.90 53.43
C PHE A 54 23.76 26.33 53.77
N GLU A 55 22.69 26.82 53.16
CA GLU A 55 22.08 28.12 53.47
C GLU A 55 21.62 28.24 54.95
N LYS A 56 21.38 27.10 55.62
CA LYS A 56 21.01 27.05 57.05
C LYS A 56 22.20 27.08 57.99
N THR A 57 23.44 27.04 57.48
CA THR A 57 24.63 27.10 58.29
C THR A 57 24.95 28.56 58.72
N PRO A 58 25.65 28.80 59.85
CA PRO A 58 26.10 30.14 60.26
C PRO A 58 26.93 30.81 59.14
N LYS A 59 26.79 32.13 59.00
CA LYS A 59 27.62 32.91 58.08
C LYS A 59 29.11 32.75 58.36
N GLY A 60 29.91 32.44 57.35
CA GLY A 60 31.35 32.19 57.51
C GLY A 60 31.71 30.71 57.66
N THR A 61 30.74 29.78 57.66
CA THR A 61 31.03 28.36 57.70
C THR A 61 31.81 27.96 56.44
N MET A 62 32.95 27.32 56.61
CA MET A 62 33.72 26.73 55.50
C MET A 62 33.62 25.21 55.60
N ILE A 63 33.26 24.56 54.46
CA ILE A 63 33.32 23.10 54.31
C ILE A 63 34.60 22.81 53.55
N ASN A 64 35.48 21.97 54.07
CA ASN A 64 36.68 21.55 53.34
C ASN A 64 36.25 20.77 52.10
N GLY A 65 36.63 21.28 50.92
CA GLY A 65 36.39 20.61 49.64
C GLY A 65 37.25 19.34 49.49
N ALA A 66 37.16 18.75 48.32
CA ALA A 66 37.96 17.59 47.95
C ALA A 66 39.45 17.89 48.12
N PRO A 67 40.26 17.00 48.70
CA PRO A 67 41.71 17.14 48.70
C PRO A 67 42.20 17.16 47.22
N ILE A 68 43.22 17.97 46.94
CA ILE A 68 43.89 18.01 45.64
C ILE A 68 44.44 16.59 45.37
N LYS A 69 44.01 15.99 44.31
CA LYS A 69 44.13 14.59 43.94
C LYS A 69 45.53 14.00 44.02
N ASP A 70 45.61 12.84 44.69
CA ASP A 70 46.64 11.82 44.43
C ASP A 70 46.10 10.38 44.49
N SER A 71 44.81 10.14 44.46
CA SER A 71 44.23 8.79 44.50
C SER A 71 43.42 8.50 43.24
N ASN A 72 43.56 7.27 42.72
CA ASN A 72 42.86 6.76 41.53
C ASN A 72 41.31 6.63 41.69
N GLU A 73 40.78 6.95 42.88
CA GLU A 73 39.34 6.93 43.16
C GLU A 73 38.77 8.34 43.06
N ILE A 74 37.88 8.52 42.07
CA ILE A 74 37.19 9.79 41.84
C ILE A 74 35.97 9.85 42.77
N VAL A 75 36.17 10.34 44.01
CA VAL A 75 35.07 10.66 44.91
C VAL A 75 34.36 11.91 44.40
N PRO A 76 33.03 11.88 44.15
CA PRO A 76 32.29 13.06 43.68
C PRO A 76 32.34 14.22 44.68
N GLU A 77 32.39 15.46 44.19
CA GLU A 77 32.38 16.67 45.03
C GLU A 77 31.19 16.71 46.00
N ILE A 78 30.03 16.20 45.58
CA ILE A 78 28.82 16.12 46.39
C ILE A 78 29.02 15.25 47.62
N ALA A 79 29.89 14.23 47.60
CA ALA A 79 30.19 13.40 48.77
C ALA A 79 30.93 14.19 49.85
N TYR A 80 31.91 15.03 49.47
CA TYR A 80 32.62 15.92 50.42
C TYR A 80 31.69 16.96 51.03
N LEU A 81 30.81 17.55 50.24
CA LEU A 81 29.83 18.52 50.69
C LEU A 81 28.82 17.87 51.68
N ASN A 82 28.29 16.71 51.36
CA ASN A 82 27.39 15.99 52.23
C ASN A 82 28.05 15.52 53.51
N GLU A 83 29.29 15.05 53.46
CA GLU A 83 30.07 14.68 54.67
C GLU A 83 30.30 15.89 55.64
N GLY A 84 30.62 17.04 55.03
CA GLY A 84 30.78 18.30 55.80
C GLY A 84 29.47 18.75 56.42
N LEU A 85 28.36 18.70 55.72
CA LEU A 85 27.04 19.05 56.24
C LEU A 85 26.58 18.10 57.38
N LEU A 86 26.86 16.80 57.21
CA LEU A 86 26.54 15.82 58.26
C LEU A 86 27.31 16.06 59.58
N LYS A 87 28.59 16.42 59.47
CA LYS A 87 29.37 16.79 60.64
C LYS A 87 28.81 18.00 61.36
N LEU A 88 28.03 18.84 60.68
CA LEU A 88 27.28 19.96 61.20
C LEU A 88 25.88 19.58 61.73
N GLY A 89 25.54 18.28 61.69
CA GLY A 89 24.24 17.76 62.14
C GLY A 89 23.11 17.96 61.10
N LEU A 90 23.46 18.30 59.85
CA LEU A 90 22.49 18.51 58.75
C LEU A 90 22.44 17.26 57.89
N GLU A 91 21.49 16.35 58.20
CA GLU A 91 21.29 15.11 57.45
C GLU A 91 20.63 15.32 56.10
N LEU A 92 20.92 14.43 55.13
CA LEU A 92 20.31 14.41 53.82
C LEU A 92 18.81 14.07 53.91
N SER A 93 17.97 14.93 53.34
CA SER A 93 16.53 14.68 53.25
C SER A 93 16.15 14.07 51.91
N LEU A 94 15.88 12.76 51.89
CA LEU A 94 15.44 12.06 50.68
C LEU A 94 14.13 12.60 50.12
N THR A 95 13.22 13.09 50.98
CA THR A 95 11.96 13.70 50.59
C THR A 95 12.17 15.02 49.85
N ASN A 96 13.15 15.83 50.26
CA ASN A 96 13.51 17.06 49.54
C ASN A 96 14.16 16.75 48.22
N VAL A 97 15.05 15.76 48.13
CA VAL A 97 15.62 15.30 46.85
C VAL A 97 14.54 14.81 45.91
N ASP A 98 13.58 14.03 46.41
CA ASP A 98 12.42 13.55 45.63
C ASP A 98 11.58 14.70 45.07
N SER A 99 11.25 15.71 45.90
CA SER A 99 10.51 16.89 45.46
C SER A 99 11.25 17.67 44.38
N LEU A 100 12.54 17.97 44.61
CA LEU A 100 13.38 18.67 43.62
C LEU A 100 13.55 17.89 42.33
N ALA A 101 13.74 16.57 42.39
CA ALA A 101 13.85 15.71 41.26
C ALA A 101 12.53 15.70 40.45
N ASN A 102 11.37 15.66 41.10
CA ASN A 102 10.06 15.77 40.42
C ASN A 102 9.90 17.12 39.69
N ASP A 103 10.36 18.22 40.30
CA ASP A 103 10.30 19.54 39.65
C ASP A 103 11.20 19.61 38.40
N PHE A 104 12.41 19.05 38.48
CA PHE A 104 13.31 18.96 37.31
C PHE A 104 12.79 18.02 36.25
N LEU A 105 12.15 16.89 36.61
CA LEU A 105 11.51 15.98 35.65
C LEU A 105 10.39 16.67 34.89
N LYS A 106 9.52 17.44 35.58
CA LYS A 106 8.48 18.24 34.94
C LYS A 106 9.07 19.27 33.98
N ALA A 107 10.14 19.97 34.40
CA ALA A 107 10.82 20.95 33.55
C ALA A 107 11.42 20.33 32.26
N THR A 108 11.80 19.05 32.29
CA THR A 108 12.35 18.30 31.16
C THR A 108 11.30 17.49 30.39
N ASN A 109 10.00 17.65 30.75
CA ASN A 109 8.89 16.91 30.17
C ASN A 109 9.06 15.38 30.25
N ILE A 110 9.59 14.90 31.38
CA ILE A 110 9.66 13.47 31.69
C ILE A 110 8.53 13.15 32.66
N GLU A 111 7.50 12.48 32.15
CA GLU A 111 6.34 12.05 32.94
C GLU A 111 6.62 10.63 33.45
N SER A 112 7.02 10.53 34.71
CA SER A 112 7.32 9.25 35.39
C SER A 112 7.15 9.40 36.90
N THR A 113 6.76 8.34 37.59
CA THR A 113 6.79 8.28 39.02
C THR A 113 8.20 7.94 39.48
N ILE A 114 8.72 8.65 40.46
CA ILE A 114 10.08 8.39 40.95
C ILE A 114 10.08 8.02 42.43
N THR A 115 11.12 7.31 42.83
CA THR A 115 11.50 7.06 44.20
C THR A 115 13.00 7.19 44.33
N ILE A 116 13.44 7.85 45.40
CA ILE A 116 14.84 8.01 45.74
C ILE A 116 15.19 6.96 46.78
N TYR A 117 16.25 6.20 46.52
CA TYR A 117 16.81 5.21 47.45
C TYR A 117 18.15 5.67 47.98
N LEU A 118 18.33 5.48 49.29
CA LEU A 118 19.64 5.48 49.90
C LEU A 118 20.10 4.03 50.02
N LEU A 119 21.23 3.74 49.44
CA LEU A 119 21.78 2.38 49.32
C LEU A 119 23.14 2.28 49.99
N ASN A 120 23.45 1.11 50.53
CA ASN A 120 24.84 0.75 50.79
C ASN A 120 25.49 0.42 49.43
N THR A 121 26.60 1.08 49.10
CA THR A 121 27.20 1.00 47.76
C THR A 121 27.79 -0.39 47.44
N ASP A 122 28.34 -1.08 48.49
CA ASP A 122 28.98 -2.38 48.30
C ASP A 122 27.96 -3.53 48.17
N THR A 123 26.88 -3.46 48.96
CA THR A 123 25.88 -4.54 49.04
C THR A 123 24.62 -4.23 48.25
N GLU A 124 24.49 -3.02 47.69
CA GLU A 124 23.28 -2.48 47.07
C GLU A 124 22.01 -2.61 47.92
N LYS A 125 22.17 -2.84 49.25
CA LYS A 125 21.05 -2.96 50.17
C LYS A 125 20.43 -1.59 50.42
N VAL A 126 19.09 -1.52 50.28
CA VAL A 126 18.33 -0.30 50.57
C VAL A 126 18.38 -0.01 52.07
N LEU A 127 18.92 1.15 52.45
CA LEU A 127 18.98 1.65 53.84
C LEU A 127 17.76 2.51 54.17
N ASN A 128 17.34 3.35 53.21
CA ASN A 128 16.17 4.22 53.36
C ASN A 128 15.57 4.56 51.97
N LYS A 129 14.32 5.03 51.95
CA LYS A 129 13.61 5.41 50.70
C LYS A 129 12.76 6.66 50.91
N SER A 130 12.55 7.45 49.86
CA SER A 130 11.77 8.70 49.92
C SER A 130 10.28 8.46 50.08
N LYS A 131 9.75 7.34 49.56
CA LYS A 131 8.33 6.96 49.60
C LYS A 131 8.19 5.48 49.98
N ASN A 132 7.15 5.15 50.75
CA ASN A 132 6.77 3.77 51.03
C ASN A 132 5.81 3.29 49.90
N ASP A 133 5.93 2.01 49.51
CA ASP A 133 5.04 1.29 48.60
C ASP A 133 4.86 1.87 47.20
N LEU A 134 5.89 1.77 46.39
CA LEU A 134 5.71 1.75 44.94
C LEU A 134 5.94 0.32 44.44
N ASP A 135 5.03 -0.15 43.65
CA ASP A 135 5.03 -1.51 43.08
C ASP A 135 6.21 -1.63 42.10
N ILE A 136 7.34 -2.13 42.62
CA ILE A 136 8.61 -2.29 41.88
C ILE A 136 8.47 -3.40 40.81
N HIS A 137 7.37 -4.14 40.82
CA HIS A 137 7.10 -5.21 39.85
C HIS A 137 6.48 -4.73 38.53
N SER A 138 6.32 -3.40 38.32
CA SER A 138 5.84 -2.89 37.05
C SER A 138 6.91 -3.04 35.97
N PHE A 139 6.49 -3.48 34.80
CA PHE A 139 7.32 -3.52 33.59
C PHE A 139 7.88 -2.12 33.28
N GLY A 140 9.20 -2.02 33.10
CA GLY A 140 9.88 -0.78 32.65
C GLY A 140 10.31 0.14 33.78
N ILE A 141 11.36 -0.25 34.40
CA ILE A 141 12.06 0.53 35.43
C ILE A 141 13.36 1.07 34.82
N ILE A 142 13.62 2.37 34.98
CA ILE A 142 14.93 2.96 34.68
C ILE A 142 15.56 3.31 36.03
N LYS A 143 16.71 2.71 36.32
CA LYS A 143 17.54 3.02 37.47
C LYS A 143 18.67 3.94 37.04
N THR A 144 18.93 5.01 37.79
CA THR A 144 20.10 5.86 37.58
C THR A 144 21.36 5.19 38.13
N ASP A 145 22.52 5.79 37.85
CA ASP A 145 23.74 5.45 38.55
C ASP A 145 23.58 5.71 40.05
N ILE A 146 24.32 4.95 40.88
CA ILE A 146 24.44 5.21 42.30
C ILE A 146 25.43 6.35 42.48
N ILE A 147 24.97 7.47 43.01
CA ILE A 147 25.84 8.62 43.29
C ILE A 147 26.30 8.54 44.77
N PRO A 148 27.59 8.30 45.05
CA PRO A 148 28.10 8.26 46.38
C PRO A 148 27.90 9.60 47.09
N ILE A 149 27.47 9.56 48.39
CA ILE A 149 27.23 10.73 49.21
C ILE A 149 28.14 10.76 50.43
N ARG A 150 28.99 9.74 50.59
CA ARG A 150 30.00 9.61 51.63
C ARG A 150 31.40 9.57 51.01
N THR A 151 32.38 10.11 51.71
CA THR A 151 33.77 10.12 51.23
C THR A 151 34.44 8.74 51.26
N ASP A 152 33.92 7.84 52.12
CA ASP A 152 34.31 6.41 52.19
C ASP A 152 33.59 5.54 51.18
N LEU A 153 32.75 6.15 50.30
CA LEU A 153 31.93 5.50 49.30
C LEU A 153 30.94 4.46 49.84
N SER A 154 30.70 4.39 51.17
CA SER A 154 29.85 3.36 51.78
C SER A 154 28.37 3.52 51.51
N GLN A 155 27.92 4.73 51.21
CA GLN A 155 26.50 5.05 50.93
C GLN A 155 26.35 5.87 49.69
N GLY A 156 25.31 5.55 48.89
CA GLY A 156 24.99 6.27 47.68
C GLY A 156 23.49 6.46 47.51
N VAL A 157 23.13 7.40 46.67
CA VAL A 157 21.74 7.70 46.30
C VAL A 157 21.49 7.28 44.87
N GLN A 158 20.37 6.60 44.68
CA GLN A 158 19.89 6.16 43.36
C GLN A 158 18.43 6.60 43.18
N MET A 159 18.10 7.08 42.00
CA MET A 159 16.73 7.38 41.61
C MET A 159 16.20 6.25 40.72
N ILE A 160 15.00 5.81 41.04
CA ILE A 160 14.28 4.82 40.19
C ILE A 160 13.08 5.49 39.59
N LEU A 161 13.01 5.44 38.27
CA LEU A 161 11.85 5.88 37.48
C LEU A 161 10.98 4.68 37.19
N ILE A 162 9.69 4.82 37.46
CA ILE A 162 8.70 3.78 37.26
C ILE A 162 7.76 4.23 36.10
N ASN A 163 7.50 3.36 35.14
CA ASN A 163 6.65 3.59 34.01
C ASN A 163 7.04 4.79 33.12
N PRO A 164 8.29 4.90 32.66
CA PRO A 164 8.70 5.97 31.74
C PRO A 164 8.13 5.79 30.30
N TYR A 165 7.31 4.76 30.06
CA TYR A 165 6.78 4.42 28.72
C TYR A 165 6.02 5.55 28.06
N TYR A 166 5.21 6.28 28.85
CA TYR A 166 4.45 7.39 28.29
C TYR A 166 5.36 8.44 27.67
N THR A 167 6.45 8.79 28.36
CA THR A 167 7.45 9.73 27.85
C THR A 167 8.15 9.18 26.60
N ILE A 168 8.50 7.88 26.59
CA ILE A 168 9.14 7.23 25.44
C ILE A 168 8.20 7.25 24.25
N ILE A 169 6.95 6.82 24.41
CA ILE A 169 5.94 6.79 23.35
C ILE A 169 5.66 8.21 22.83
N LYS A 170 5.55 9.20 23.70
CA LYS A 170 5.35 10.60 23.34
C LYS A 170 6.51 11.15 22.48
N ARG A 171 7.76 10.88 22.89
CA ARG A 171 8.96 11.23 22.10
C ARG A 171 9.05 10.47 20.78
N MET A 172 8.54 9.23 20.71
CA MET A 172 8.48 8.41 19.49
C MET A 172 7.24 8.71 18.63
N GLY A 173 6.28 9.50 19.07
CA GLY A 173 4.96 9.65 18.45
C GLY A 173 5.01 9.98 16.96
N LEU A 174 5.83 10.96 16.56
CA LEU A 174 6.01 11.34 15.16
C LEU A 174 6.56 10.17 14.33
N LEU A 175 7.51 9.42 14.87
CA LEU A 175 8.11 8.26 14.20
C LEU A 175 7.08 7.12 14.03
N LEU A 176 6.27 6.87 15.07
CA LEU A 176 5.20 5.87 15.00
C LEU A 176 4.15 6.23 13.95
N ILE A 177 3.73 7.49 13.90
CA ILE A 177 2.80 7.98 12.86
C ILE A 177 3.42 7.79 11.46
N ALA A 178 4.67 8.18 11.27
CA ALA A 178 5.37 8.04 9.99
C ALA A 178 5.49 6.57 9.55
N THR A 179 5.76 5.64 10.48
CA THR A 179 5.81 4.20 10.15
C THR A 179 4.46 3.63 9.75
N VAL A 180 3.36 4.06 10.42
CA VAL A 180 2.00 3.64 10.07
C VAL A 180 1.63 4.14 8.68
N ILE A 181 1.89 5.42 8.37
CA ILE A 181 1.63 6.00 7.04
C ILE A 181 2.42 5.25 5.96
N LEU A 182 3.70 4.99 6.19
CA LEU A 182 4.54 4.24 5.26
C LEU A 182 4.00 2.83 5.02
N MET A 183 3.55 2.14 6.09
CA MET A 183 2.98 0.80 5.97
C MET A 183 1.70 0.80 5.12
N ILE A 184 0.78 1.75 5.36
CA ILE A 184 -0.44 1.90 4.57
C ILE A 184 -0.10 2.16 3.10
N PHE A 185 0.87 3.02 2.84
CA PHE A 185 1.33 3.32 1.48
C PHE A 185 1.87 2.07 0.76
N VAL A 186 2.74 1.29 1.43
CA VAL A 186 3.30 0.05 0.87
C VAL A 186 2.20 -0.97 0.57
N ILE A 187 1.26 -1.17 1.50
CA ILE A 187 0.12 -2.07 1.28
C ILE A 187 -0.73 -1.60 0.08
N GLY A 188 -0.99 -0.31 -0.01
CA GLY A 188 -1.70 0.29 -1.15
C GLY A 188 -1.02 0.02 -2.50
N CYS A 189 0.30 0.21 -2.56
CA CYS A 189 1.11 -0.09 -3.75
C CYS A 189 1.03 -1.57 -4.14
N ILE A 190 1.11 -2.49 -3.18
CA ILE A 190 1.02 -3.94 -3.43
C ILE A 190 -0.35 -4.30 -4.00
N VAL A 191 -1.43 -3.81 -3.39
CA VAL A 191 -2.80 -4.06 -3.86
C VAL A 191 -3.00 -3.53 -5.28
N TYR A 192 -2.46 -2.34 -5.57
CA TYR A 192 -2.51 -1.74 -6.90
C TYR A 192 -1.76 -2.59 -7.94
N GLN A 193 -0.54 -3.03 -7.61
CA GLN A 193 0.24 -3.92 -8.48
C GLN A 193 -0.47 -5.24 -8.78
N ILE A 194 -1.09 -5.87 -7.76
CA ILE A 194 -1.86 -7.10 -7.95
C ILE A 194 -3.02 -6.89 -8.93
N LYS A 195 -3.74 -5.76 -8.84
CA LYS A 195 -4.81 -5.41 -9.78
C LYS A 195 -4.30 -5.24 -11.22
N ILE A 196 -3.15 -4.57 -11.39
CA ILE A 196 -2.54 -4.40 -12.71
C ILE A 196 -2.18 -5.77 -13.32
N ILE A 197 -1.50 -6.64 -12.56
CA ILE A 197 -1.09 -7.96 -13.02
C ILE A 197 -2.31 -8.82 -13.38
N ALA A 198 -3.36 -8.79 -12.55
CA ALA A 198 -4.60 -9.51 -12.84
C ALA A 198 -5.26 -9.04 -14.15
N ARG A 199 -5.28 -7.72 -14.39
CA ARG A 199 -5.79 -7.14 -15.64
C ARG A 199 -4.94 -7.54 -16.84
N GLN A 200 -3.62 -7.49 -16.73
CA GLN A 200 -2.71 -7.89 -17.80
C GLN A 200 -2.85 -9.38 -18.14
N ASN A 201 -2.97 -10.26 -17.14
CA ASN A 201 -3.19 -11.68 -17.36
C ASN A 201 -4.52 -11.94 -18.07
N LYS A 202 -5.59 -11.22 -17.72
CA LYS A 202 -6.89 -11.34 -18.40
C LYS A 202 -6.79 -10.89 -19.85
N ILE A 203 -6.09 -9.80 -20.14
CA ILE A 203 -5.87 -9.33 -21.52
C ILE A 203 -5.04 -10.34 -22.31
N ALA A 204 -3.97 -10.90 -21.72
CA ALA A 204 -3.15 -11.92 -22.35
C ALA A 204 -3.97 -13.18 -22.70
N GLN A 205 -4.82 -13.63 -21.76
CA GLN A 205 -5.71 -14.78 -21.99
C GLN A 205 -6.71 -14.49 -23.11
N LEU A 206 -7.35 -13.31 -23.13
CA LEU A 206 -8.27 -12.94 -24.19
C LEU A 206 -7.59 -12.92 -25.57
N ARG A 207 -6.32 -12.47 -25.63
CA ARG A 207 -5.53 -12.50 -26.89
C ARG A 207 -5.22 -13.92 -27.33
N GLU A 208 -4.91 -14.80 -26.39
CA GLU A 208 -4.64 -16.22 -26.68
C GLU A 208 -5.91 -16.91 -27.20
N ASP A 209 -7.04 -16.77 -26.49
CA ASP A 209 -8.34 -17.32 -26.90
C ASP A 209 -8.77 -16.82 -28.27
N PHE A 210 -8.57 -15.52 -28.53
CA PHE A 210 -8.84 -14.90 -29.83
C PHE A 210 -7.98 -15.51 -30.94
N SER A 211 -6.67 -15.69 -30.68
CA SER A 211 -5.76 -16.30 -31.66
C SER A 211 -6.16 -17.73 -31.98
N TYR A 212 -6.53 -18.53 -31.00
CA TYR A 212 -7.02 -19.89 -31.22
C TYR A 212 -8.32 -19.94 -32.04
N ALA A 213 -9.30 -19.10 -31.70
CA ALA A 213 -10.54 -18.99 -32.41
C ALA A 213 -10.30 -18.62 -33.90
N MET A 214 -9.42 -17.64 -34.13
CA MET A 214 -9.06 -17.22 -35.50
C MET A 214 -8.40 -18.31 -36.33
N ILE A 215 -7.41 -19.01 -35.71
CA ILE A 215 -6.74 -20.12 -36.41
C ILE A 215 -7.79 -21.20 -36.81
N HIS A 216 -8.72 -21.48 -35.87
CA HIS A 216 -9.80 -22.42 -36.14
C HIS A 216 -10.70 -21.96 -37.28
N ASP A 217 -11.13 -20.70 -37.29
CA ASP A 217 -12.05 -20.15 -38.31
C ASP A 217 -11.38 -20.01 -39.68
N MET A 218 -10.05 -19.87 -39.74
CA MET A 218 -9.27 -19.90 -40.97
C MET A 218 -9.02 -21.33 -41.48
N LYS A 219 -8.91 -22.31 -40.60
CA LYS A 219 -8.63 -23.70 -40.98
C LYS A 219 -9.76 -24.34 -41.76
N THR A 220 -11.01 -24.02 -41.43
CA THR A 220 -12.20 -24.60 -42.10
C THR A 220 -12.27 -24.22 -43.59
N PRO A 221 -12.28 -22.95 -44.00
CA PRO A 221 -12.29 -22.56 -45.41
C PRO A 221 -11.05 -23.03 -46.15
N LEU A 222 -9.87 -23.01 -45.50
CA LEU A 222 -8.64 -23.51 -46.09
C LEU A 222 -8.72 -25.02 -46.39
N SER A 223 -9.34 -25.81 -45.50
CA SER A 223 -9.56 -27.24 -45.74
C SER A 223 -10.53 -27.49 -46.85
N SER A 224 -11.61 -26.69 -46.96
CA SER A 224 -12.58 -26.76 -48.06
C SER A 224 -11.91 -26.45 -49.41
N ILE A 225 -11.11 -25.40 -49.49
CA ILE A 225 -10.35 -25.04 -50.68
C ILE A 225 -9.42 -26.18 -51.10
N THR A 226 -8.63 -26.72 -50.14
CA THR A 226 -7.69 -27.81 -50.36
C THR A 226 -8.40 -29.06 -50.89
N MET A 227 -9.53 -29.40 -50.31
CA MET A 227 -10.34 -30.56 -50.74
C MET A 227 -10.90 -30.36 -52.13
N CYS A 228 -11.54 -29.20 -52.43
CA CYS A 228 -12.12 -28.90 -53.72
C CYS A 228 -11.05 -28.85 -54.82
N THR A 229 -9.89 -28.23 -54.57
CA THR A 229 -8.78 -28.18 -55.54
C THR A 229 -8.19 -29.58 -55.80
N SER A 230 -8.12 -30.44 -54.79
CA SER A 230 -7.69 -31.84 -54.96
C SER A 230 -8.65 -32.63 -55.84
N PHE A 231 -9.97 -32.45 -55.68
CA PHE A 231 -10.99 -33.07 -56.56
C PHE A 231 -10.90 -32.55 -57.97
N LEU A 232 -10.76 -31.25 -58.17
CA LEU A 232 -10.59 -30.62 -59.49
C LEU A 232 -9.33 -31.13 -60.20
N HIS A 233 -8.22 -31.29 -59.45
CA HIS A 233 -6.96 -31.80 -60.02
C HIS A 233 -6.99 -33.30 -60.36
N SER A 234 -7.85 -34.10 -59.73
CA SER A 234 -7.94 -35.54 -59.94
C SER A 234 -8.51 -35.95 -61.30
N GLY A 235 -9.04 -35.01 -62.10
CA GLY A 235 -9.66 -35.28 -63.37
C GLY A 235 -11.03 -35.99 -63.34
N ARG A 236 -11.52 -36.34 -62.14
CA ARG A 236 -12.80 -37.08 -61.97
C ARG A 236 -14.04 -36.28 -62.31
N LEU A 237 -13.89 -34.99 -62.55
CA LEU A 237 -14.95 -34.06 -62.83
C LEU A 237 -14.90 -33.56 -64.26
N ASP A 238 -13.99 -34.08 -65.15
CA ASP A 238 -13.82 -33.58 -66.50
C ASP A 238 -15.04 -33.88 -67.34
N ASP A 239 -15.75 -34.99 -67.15
CA ASP A 239 -17.00 -35.34 -67.78
C ASP A 239 -18.27 -34.72 -67.11
N LYS A 240 -18.12 -33.87 -66.13
CA LYS A 240 -19.24 -33.28 -65.37
C LYS A 240 -19.05 -31.77 -65.16
N PRO A 241 -19.26 -30.98 -66.22
CA PRO A 241 -18.95 -29.56 -66.19
C PRO A 241 -19.73 -28.76 -65.16
N GLU A 242 -20.98 -29.10 -64.88
CA GLU A 242 -21.80 -28.44 -63.84
C GLU A 242 -21.24 -28.67 -62.41
N MET A 243 -20.77 -29.89 -62.17
CA MET A 243 -20.10 -30.17 -60.85
C MET A 243 -18.76 -29.46 -60.73
N LYS A 244 -17.99 -29.44 -61.84
CA LYS A 244 -16.70 -28.74 -61.84
C LYS A 244 -16.88 -27.25 -61.59
N GLU A 245 -17.85 -26.60 -62.14
CA GLU A 245 -18.21 -25.20 -61.89
C GLU A 245 -18.64 -24.97 -60.43
N LYS A 246 -19.42 -25.88 -59.88
CA LYS A 246 -19.81 -25.80 -58.45
C LYS A 246 -18.61 -25.87 -57.53
N TYR A 247 -17.60 -26.70 -57.80
CA TYR A 247 -16.37 -26.76 -56.99
C TYR A 247 -15.54 -25.49 -57.14
N PHE A 248 -15.46 -24.88 -58.33
CA PHE A 248 -14.81 -23.58 -58.49
C PHE A 248 -15.52 -22.49 -57.68
N THR A 249 -16.83 -22.41 -57.73
CA THR A 249 -17.63 -21.45 -56.95
C THR A 249 -17.39 -21.62 -55.44
N ILE A 250 -17.25 -22.88 -54.93
CA ILE A 250 -16.94 -23.12 -53.54
C ILE A 250 -15.55 -22.56 -53.20
N VAL A 251 -14.53 -22.81 -54.05
CA VAL A 251 -13.17 -22.30 -53.83
C VAL A 251 -13.15 -20.77 -53.80
N GLU A 252 -13.85 -20.11 -54.74
CA GLU A 252 -13.94 -18.65 -54.77
C GLU A 252 -14.61 -18.08 -53.53
N ASN A 253 -15.76 -18.64 -53.12
CA ASN A 253 -16.47 -18.19 -51.92
C ASN A 253 -15.65 -18.35 -50.66
N GLU A 254 -14.93 -19.47 -50.52
CA GLU A 254 -14.09 -19.69 -49.34
C GLU A 254 -12.80 -18.82 -49.33
N ALA A 255 -12.28 -18.50 -50.54
CA ALA A 255 -11.16 -17.55 -50.64
C ALA A 255 -11.59 -16.13 -50.28
N ASP A 256 -12.77 -15.69 -50.74
CA ASP A 256 -13.34 -14.39 -50.35
C ASP A 256 -13.62 -14.32 -48.83
N HIS A 257 -14.10 -15.42 -48.25
CA HIS A 257 -14.29 -15.52 -46.80
C HIS A 257 -12.97 -15.36 -46.05
N LEU A 258 -11.89 -16.04 -46.49
CA LEU A 258 -10.56 -15.89 -45.89
C LEU A 258 -10.03 -14.45 -46.02
N LEU A 259 -10.25 -13.79 -47.16
CA LEU A 259 -9.85 -12.40 -47.35
C LEU A 259 -10.60 -11.47 -46.41
N ALA A 260 -11.90 -11.67 -46.22
CA ALA A 260 -12.73 -10.91 -45.30
C ALA A 260 -12.24 -11.10 -43.83
N LEU A 261 -11.93 -12.34 -43.43
CA LEU A 261 -11.35 -12.62 -42.10
C LEU A 261 -10.01 -11.90 -41.89
N THR A 262 -9.12 -11.96 -42.88
CA THR A 262 -7.82 -11.30 -42.85
C THR A 262 -7.96 -9.78 -42.68
N ASN A 263 -8.89 -9.16 -43.44
CA ASN A 263 -9.16 -7.72 -43.32
C ASN A 263 -9.70 -7.33 -41.94
N LYS A 264 -10.56 -8.17 -41.34
CA LYS A 264 -11.02 -7.96 -39.96
C LYS A 264 -9.87 -7.98 -38.94
N ILE A 265 -8.90 -8.91 -39.08
CA ILE A 265 -7.69 -8.97 -38.24
C ILE A 265 -6.86 -7.70 -38.39
N LEU A 266 -6.62 -7.25 -39.62
CA LEU A 266 -5.85 -6.04 -39.87
C LEU A 266 -6.52 -4.79 -39.28
N THR A 267 -7.85 -4.69 -39.40
CA THR A 267 -8.63 -3.60 -38.80
C THR A 267 -8.51 -3.61 -37.26
N LEU A 268 -8.66 -4.79 -36.64
CA LEU A 268 -8.49 -4.95 -35.21
C LEU A 268 -7.09 -4.57 -34.75
N SER A 269 -6.05 -5.02 -35.46
CA SER A 269 -4.65 -4.66 -35.17
C SER A 269 -4.40 -3.15 -35.29
N LYS A 270 -4.99 -2.47 -36.29
CA LYS A 270 -4.92 -1.01 -36.41
C LYS A 270 -5.64 -0.30 -35.23
N LEU A 271 -6.79 -0.81 -34.80
CA LEU A 271 -7.53 -0.31 -33.65
C LEU A 271 -6.72 -0.45 -32.35
N GLU A 272 -6.17 -1.63 -32.07
CA GLU A 272 -5.35 -1.88 -30.88
C GLU A 272 -4.13 -0.97 -30.79
N ASN A 273 -3.51 -0.68 -31.93
CA ASN A 273 -2.32 0.18 -32.02
C ASN A 273 -2.66 1.68 -32.16
N HIS A 274 -3.93 2.08 -32.02
CA HIS A 274 -4.39 3.46 -32.22
C HIS A 274 -3.98 4.06 -33.58
N LYS A 275 -3.82 3.20 -34.60
CA LYS A 275 -3.44 3.60 -35.97
C LYS A 275 -4.62 3.64 -36.92
N LEU A 276 -5.83 3.44 -36.42
CA LEU A 276 -7.03 3.53 -37.25
C LEU A 276 -7.42 5.00 -37.42
N GLU A 277 -7.29 5.50 -38.63
CA GLU A 277 -7.80 6.82 -39.01
C GLU A 277 -9.28 6.70 -39.37
N MET A 278 -10.14 7.36 -38.59
CA MET A 278 -11.58 7.41 -38.81
C MET A 278 -11.95 8.70 -39.57
N ASN A 279 -12.63 8.58 -40.69
CA ASN A 279 -13.20 9.71 -41.41
C ASN A 279 -14.59 10.05 -40.87
N LYS A 280 -14.65 10.68 -39.73
CA LYS A 280 -15.92 11.01 -39.07
C LYS A 280 -16.61 12.17 -39.75
N LYS A 281 -17.86 11.99 -40.11
CA LYS A 281 -18.75 13.00 -40.68
C LYS A 281 -20.14 12.92 -40.07
N LYS A 282 -20.91 13.97 -40.19
CA LYS A 282 -22.30 13.97 -39.79
C LYS A 282 -23.10 13.25 -40.85
N ILE A 283 -23.72 12.13 -40.49
CA ILE A 283 -24.51 11.29 -41.39
C ILE A 283 -25.92 11.07 -40.86
N SER A 284 -26.87 10.92 -41.77
CA SER A 284 -28.18 10.33 -41.48
C SER A 284 -28.05 8.81 -41.42
N PHE A 285 -28.41 8.21 -40.29
CA PHE A 285 -28.28 6.75 -40.17
C PHE A 285 -29.59 5.99 -40.42
N GLU A 286 -30.71 6.68 -40.63
CA GLU A 286 -31.99 6.07 -41.00
C GLU A 286 -31.89 5.22 -42.29
N PRO A 287 -31.26 5.72 -43.39
CA PRO A 287 -31.09 4.91 -44.62
C PRO A 287 -30.23 3.66 -44.40
N ILE A 288 -29.20 3.76 -43.55
CA ILE A 288 -28.31 2.63 -43.24
C ILE A 288 -29.09 1.54 -42.50
N ILE A 289 -29.96 1.93 -41.55
CA ILE A 289 -30.79 0.97 -40.80
C ILE A 289 -31.81 0.29 -41.71
N GLU A 290 -32.45 1.03 -42.63
CA GLU A 290 -33.39 0.44 -43.59
C GLU A 290 -32.68 -0.53 -44.55
N ASP A 291 -31.51 -0.17 -45.08
CA ASP A 291 -30.69 -1.07 -45.94
C ASP A 291 -30.31 -2.38 -45.19
N LEU A 292 -29.88 -2.25 -43.91
CA LEU A 292 -29.57 -3.41 -43.09
C LEU A 292 -30.80 -4.27 -42.79
N LYS A 293 -31.93 -3.66 -42.50
CA LYS A 293 -33.21 -4.35 -42.27
C LYS A 293 -33.60 -5.18 -43.48
N GLU A 294 -33.60 -4.60 -44.71
CA GLU A 294 -33.90 -5.31 -45.94
C GLU A 294 -32.94 -6.48 -46.16
N LYS A 295 -31.65 -6.24 -46.00
CA LYS A 295 -30.59 -7.26 -46.13
C LYS A 295 -30.81 -8.45 -45.20
N PHE A 296 -31.09 -8.21 -43.92
CA PHE A 296 -31.27 -9.29 -42.95
C PHE A 296 -32.61 -10.03 -43.09
N ILE A 297 -33.69 -9.35 -43.48
CA ILE A 297 -34.97 -10.00 -43.77
C ILE A 297 -34.85 -10.94 -44.97
N THR A 298 -34.15 -10.52 -46.01
CA THR A 298 -33.94 -11.34 -47.22
C THR A 298 -33.02 -12.55 -46.97
N LYS A 299 -32.05 -12.40 -46.07
CA LYS A 299 -31.04 -13.45 -45.80
C LYS A 299 -31.50 -14.48 -44.78
N SER A 300 -32.51 -14.18 -43.96
CA SER A 300 -32.92 -15.02 -42.84
C SER A 300 -34.04 -15.99 -43.22
N ASP A 301 -33.87 -17.25 -42.86
CA ASP A 301 -34.93 -18.29 -42.97
C ASP A 301 -36.00 -18.14 -41.86
N LYS A 302 -35.78 -17.28 -40.86
CA LYS A 302 -36.71 -17.03 -39.78
C LYS A 302 -37.40 -15.68 -39.94
N PRO A 303 -38.68 -15.56 -39.56
CA PRO A 303 -39.35 -14.26 -39.56
C PRO A 303 -38.71 -13.30 -38.60
N ILE A 304 -38.23 -12.13 -39.08
CA ILE A 304 -37.66 -11.07 -38.30
C ILE A 304 -38.61 -9.88 -38.29
N HIS A 305 -38.97 -9.41 -37.10
CA HIS A 305 -39.76 -8.20 -36.89
C HIS A 305 -38.88 -7.06 -36.42
N PHE A 306 -38.79 -6.00 -37.24
CA PHE A 306 -38.09 -4.79 -36.87
C PHE A 306 -39.06 -3.72 -36.37
N THR A 307 -38.79 -3.14 -35.22
CA THR A 307 -39.44 -1.94 -34.70
C THR A 307 -38.43 -0.82 -34.66
N ILE A 308 -38.65 0.26 -35.41
CA ILE A 308 -37.70 1.37 -35.54
C ILE A 308 -38.35 2.63 -34.96
N ASP A 309 -37.74 3.24 -33.93
CA ASP A 309 -38.16 4.48 -33.28
C ASP A 309 -36.98 5.45 -33.18
N LEU A 310 -36.73 6.23 -34.21
CA LEU A 310 -35.58 7.14 -34.32
C LEU A 310 -36.02 8.58 -34.02
N LYS A 311 -35.82 9.00 -32.78
CA LYS A 311 -35.99 10.41 -32.36
C LYS A 311 -34.79 11.27 -32.71
N ALA A 312 -33.59 10.69 -32.71
CA ALA A 312 -32.39 11.27 -33.29
C ALA A 312 -32.14 10.65 -34.66
N LYS A 313 -31.90 11.45 -35.70
CA LYS A 313 -31.70 10.95 -37.06
C LYS A 313 -30.29 11.09 -37.57
N GLU A 314 -29.44 11.85 -36.89
CA GLU A 314 -28.07 12.16 -37.31
C GLU A 314 -27.08 11.76 -36.23
N VAL A 315 -25.90 11.30 -36.69
CA VAL A 315 -24.78 10.93 -35.82
C VAL A 315 -23.46 11.35 -36.47
N TYR A 316 -22.46 11.70 -35.62
CA TYR A 316 -21.12 12.09 -36.08
C TYR A 316 -20.17 10.90 -35.97
N VAL A 317 -20.03 10.14 -37.03
CA VAL A 317 -19.29 8.88 -37.08
C VAL A 317 -18.65 8.66 -38.47
N ASP A 318 -17.78 7.66 -38.55
CA ASP A 318 -17.35 7.10 -39.82
C ASP A 318 -18.45 6.15 -40.31
N GLU A 319 -18.92 6.39 -41.53
CA GLU A 319 -20.07 5.71 -42.10
C GLU A 319 -19.87 4.20 -42.32
N GLU A 320 -18.67 3.80 -42.79
CA GLU A 320 -18.34 2.39 -43.03
C GLU A 320 -18.29 1.62 -41.69
N PHE A 321 -17.57 2.14 -40.68
CA PHE A 321 -17.49 1.51 -39.37
C PHE A 321 -18.83 1.51 -38.66
N PHE A 322 -19.65 2.54 -38.85
CA PHE A 322 -20.99 2.57 -38.28
C PHE A 322 -21.90 1.50 -38.88
N LYS A 323 -21.86 1.34 -40.19
CA LYS A 323 -22.63 0.28 -40.95
C LYS A 323 -22.16 -1.11 -40.47
N GLU A 324 -20.87 -1.33 -40.33
CA GLU A 324 -20.31 -2.59 -39.86
C GLU A 324 -20.72 -2.86 -38.40
N LEU A 325 -20.65 -1.86 -37.49
CA LEU A 325 -21.09 -1.97 -36.10
C LEU A 325 -22.55 -2.38 -36.00
N MET A 326 -23.44 -1.67 -36.71
CA MET A 326 -24.87 -1.95 -36.70
C MET A 326 -25.18 -3.34 -37.27
N SER A 327 -24.50 -3.73 -38.36
CA SER A 327 -24.62 -5.06 -38.96
C SER A 327 -24.22 -6.16 -37.96
N ASN A 328 -23.11 -6.01 -37.24
CA ASN A 328 -22.65 -6.98 -36.27
C ASN A 328 -23.61 -7.10 -35.05
N LEU A 329 -24.19 -5.99 -34.60
CA LEU A 329 -25.16 -6.01 -33.48
C LEU A 329 -26.46 -6.70 -33.91
N ILE A 330 -26.96 -6.43 -35.12
CA ILE A 330 -28.16 -7.09 -35.67
C ILE A 330 -27.91 -8.59 -35.88
N ASP A 331 -26.75 -8.97 -36.43
CA ASP A 331 -26.37 -10.38 -36.65
C ASP A 331 -26.30 -11.15 -35.29
N ASN A 332 -25.74 -10.52 -34.28
CA ASN A 332 -25.72 -11.10 -32.91
C ASN A 332 -27.12 -11.30 -32.36
N ALA A 333 -28.00 -10.31 -32.50
CA ALA A 333 -29.39 -10.42 -32.06
C ALA A 333 -30.10 -11.59 -32.76
N ILE A 334 -29.89 -11.76 -34.06
CA ILE A 334 -30.44 -12.87 -34.84
C ILE A 334 -29.87 -14.21 -34.40
N LYS A 335 -28.56 -14.30 -34.21
CA LYS A 335 -27.85 -15.54 -33.85
C LYS A 335 -28.26 -16.08 -32.50
N TYR A 336 -28.48 -15.19 -31.49
CA TYR A 336 -28.79 -15.60 -30.14
C TYR A 336 -30.29 -15.71 -29.83
N SER A 337 -31.18 -15.25 -30.71
CA SER A 337 -32.62 -15.39 -30.58
C SER A 337 -33.12 -16.82 -30.82
N LYS A 338 -34.19 -17.26 -30.09
CA LYS A 338 -34.62 -18.67 -30.09
C LYS A 338 -35.67 -19.01 -31.20
N LYS A 339 -36.86 -18.43 -31.19
CA LYS A 339 -37.97 -18.84 -32.08
C LYS A 339 -38.55 -17.73 -32.96
N SER A 340 -38.73 -16.54 -32.42
CA SER A 340 -39.12 -15.33 -33.14
C SER A 340 -38.07 -14.25 -32.87
N ILE A 341 -37.74 -13.47 -33.89
CA ILE A 341 -36.69 -12.45 -33.78
C ILE A 341 -37.40 -11.11 -33.79
N GLU A 342 -37.41 -10.43 -32.63
CA GLU A 342 -37.90 -9.06 -32.51
C GLU A 342 -36.73 -8.14 -32.26
N ILE A 343 -36.40 -7.27 -33.20
CA ILE A 343 -35.31 -6.31 -33.10
C ILE A 343 -35.91 -4.92 -33.01
N LYS A 344 -35.73 -4.29 -31.83
CA LYS A 344 -36.11 -2.89 -31.64
C LYS A 344 -34.92 -1.99 -31.70
N ILE A 345 -34.92 -1.04 -32.64
CA ILE A 345 -33.87 0.00 -32.74
C ILE A 345 -34.48 1.33 -32.36
N SER A 346 -33.93 1.99 -31.35
CA SER A 346 -34.36 3.31 -30.94
C SER A 346 -33.20 4.27 -30.83
N SER A 347 -33.45 5.55 -31.04
CA SER A 347 -32.45 6.60 -30.88
C SER A 347 -33.01 7.85 -30.19
N HIS A 348 -32.19 8.53 -29.43
CA HIS A 348 -32.52 9.82 -28.85
C HIS A 348 -31.24 10.67 -28.66
N TYR A 349 -31.44 11.98 -28.57
CA TYR A 349 -30.37 12.90 -28.19
C TYR A 349 -30.28 12.97 -26.66
N ASP A 350 -29.08 12.89 -26.15
CA ASP A 350 -28.69 13.28 -24.80
C ASP A 350 -27.70 14.43 -24.93
N ASP A 351 -27.65 15.37 -24.02
CA ASP A 351 -26.98 16.69 -24.11
C ASP A 351 -25.70 16.75 -24.97
N LYS A 352 -24.92 15.70 -25.00
CA LYS A 352 -23.63 15.60 -25.74
C LYS A 352 -23.56 14.48 -26.75
N TYR A 353 -24.49 13.53 -26.72
CA TYR A 353 -24.39 12.29 -27.48
C TYR A 353 -25.69 11.93 -28.17
N THR A 354 -25.57 11.28 -29.34
CA THR A 354 -26.66 10.50 -29.91
C THR A 354 -26.60 9.09 -29.34
N ILE A 355 -27.62 8.69 -28.60
CA ILE A 355 -27.73 7.35 -28.02
C ILE A 355 -28.57 6.49 -28.96
N ILE A 356 -28.00 5.38 -29.42
CA ILE A 356 -28.68 4.37 -30.23
C ILE A 356 -28.76 3.09 -29.41
N LYS A 357 -29.95 2.52 -29.29
CA LYS A 357 -30.20 1.29 -28.54
C LYS A 357 -30.77 0.23 -29.44
N ILE A 358 -30.23 -0.98 -29.38
CA ILE A 358 -30.73 -2.18 -30.03
C ILE A 358 -31.16 -3.15 -28.95
N TYR A 359 -32.37 -3.66 -29.06
CA TYR A 359 -32.93 -4.67 -28.17
C TYR A 359 -33.31 -5.88 -29.00
N ASP A 360 -33.05 -7.06 -28.48
CA ASP A 360 -33.36 -8.40 -29.02
C ASP A 360 -34.26 -9.19 -28.08
#